data_98a0612b01ae0dfcc5e072005826e21b
#
_entry.id   98a0612b01ae0dfcc5e072005826e21b
#
_cell.length_a   1.000
_cell.length_b   1.000
_cell.length_c   1.000
_cell.angle_alpha   90.00
_cell.angle_beta   90.00
_cell.angle_gamma   90.00
#
_symmetry.space_group_name_H-M   'P 1'
#
loop_
_entity.id
_entity.type
_entity.pdbx_description
1 polymer ?
#
loop_
_entity_poly.entity_id
_entity_poly.type
_entity_poly.pdbx_seq_one_letter_code
_entity_poly.pdbx_strand_id
1 'polypeptide(L)'
;MLKNYALTIAVSSVLAFFLLYFLFAYSGIMLSVEEGYKIGESSRWCERISSGYFREPSNALSNIGFILCGIFMVWILSREEVTGQNFFIGLTSISTLYASASIFLGPGSLMMHGTHTVWGAWIDNVSMVAYIIIPCLLYTSPSPRD
;
A
#
# COMPACT_ATOMS: atom_id res chain seq x y z
N MET A 1 18.78 12.16 12.98
CA MET A 1 17.86 13.15 12.40
C MET A 1 16.72 12.48 11.61
N LEU A 2 17.00 11.57 10.69
CA LEU A 2 15.94 10.83 9.92
C LEU A 2 14.92 10.09 10.81
N LYS A 3 15.35 9.50 11.93
CA LYS A 3 14.50 8.73 12.84
C LYS A 3 13.29 9.53 13.35
N ASN A 4 13.46 10.83 13.60
CA ASN A 4 12.39 11.70 14.10
C ASN A 4 11.36 12.12 13.02
N TYR A 5 11.72 12.01 11.75
CA TYR A 5 10.85 12.42 10.63
C TYR A 5 10.21 11.24 9.89
N ALA A 6 10.66 10.01 10.13
CA ALA A 6 10.18 8.84 9.40
C ALA A 6 8.65 8.67 9.50
N LEU A 7 8.10 8.78 10.70
CA LEU A 7 6.66 8.69 10.90
C LEU A 7 5.91 9.87 10.24
N THR A 8 6.45 11.08 10.35
CA THR A 8 5.85 12.26 9.71
C THR A 8 5.83 12.10 8.19
N ILE A 9 6.93 11.61 7.60
CA ILE A 9 7.02 11.36 6.16
C ILE A 9 6.00 10.31 5.76
N ALA A 10 5.92 9.18 6.48
CA ALA A 10 4.96 8.12 6.19
C ALA A 10 3.51 8.63 6.22
N VAL A 11 3.13 9.32 7.28
CA VAL A 11 1.76 9.87 7.42
C VAL A 11 1.47 10.93 6.35
N SER A 12 2.42 11.85 6.10
CA SER A 12 2.24 12.89 5.08
C SER A 12 2.11 12.30 3.68
N SER A 13 2.85 11.24 3.36
CA SER A 13 2.75 10.55 2.07
C SER A 13 1.36 9.92 1.87
N VAL A 14 0.82 9.30 2.92
CA VAL A 14 -0.53 8.72 2.89
C VAL A 14 -1.60 9.81 2.75
N LEU A 15 -1.48 10.91 3.49
CA LEU A 15 -2.42 12.02 3.37
C LEU A 15 -2.37 12.66 1.98
N ALA A 16 -1.18 12.84 1.42
CA ALA A 16 -1.00 13.33 0.05
C ALA A 16 -1.64 12.39 -0.98
N PHE A 17 -1.48 11.06 -0.81
CA PHE A 17 -2.13 10.07 -1.66
C PHE A 17 -3.66 10.24 -1.63
N PHE A 18 -4.29 10.28 -0.46
CA PHE A 18 -5.74 10.43 -0.37
C PHE A 18 -6.23 11.77 -0.91
N LEU A 19 -5.48 12.86 -0.66
CA LEU A 19 -5.80 14.16 -1.24
C LEU A 19 -5.82 14.10 -2.77
N LEU A 20 -4.78 13.53 -3.38
CA LEU A 20 -4.69 13.37 -4.83
C LEU A 20 -5.77 12.43 -5.36
N TYR A 21 -6.02 11.30 -4.67
CA TYR A 21 -7.08 10.37 -5.05
C TYR A 21 -8.44 11.08 -5.14
N PHE A 22 -8.83 11.80 -4.09
CA PHE A 22 -10.13 12.48 -4.08
C PHE A 22 -10.20 13.66 -5.05
N LEU A 23 -9.10 14.39 -5.28
CA LEU A 23 -9.05 15.42 -6.29
C LEU A 23 -9.28 14.85 -7.70
N PHE A 24 -8.63 13.75 -8.04
CA PHE A 24 -8.80 13.09 -9.32
C PHE A 24 -10.17 12.40 -9.45
N ALA A 25 -10.67 11.79 -8.39
CA ALA A 25 -12.00 11.21 -8.38
C ALA A 25 -13.08 12.28 -8.56
N TYR A 26 -12.94 13.44 -7.90
CA TYR A 26 -13.85 14.58 -8.06
C TYR A 26 -13.80 15.19 -9.48
N SER A 27 -12.62 15.25 -10.07
CA SER A 27 -12.46 15.75 -11.45
C SER A 27 -13.01 14.82 -12.53
N GLY A 28 -13.41 13.59 -12.18
CA GLY A 28 -13.91 12.58 -13.10
C GLY A 28 -12.85 11.85 -13.94
N ILE A 29 -11.56 12.22 -13.79
CA ILE A 29 -10.46 11.61 -14.55
C ILE A 29 -10.31 10.12 -14.25
N MET A 30 -10.60 9.69 -13.01
CA MET A 30 -10.47 8.30 -12.57
C MET A 30 -11.72 7.45 -12.78
N LEU A 31 -12.80 8.02 -13.24
CA LEU A 31 -14.11 7.35 -13.29
C LEU A 31 -14.39 6.62 -14.61
N SER A 32 -13.43 6.55 -15.52
CA SER A 32 -13.54 5.71 -16.71
C SER A 32 -13.45 4.24 -16.30
N VAL A 33 -14.61 3.60 -16.13
CA VAL A 33 -14.69 2.14 -15.99
C VAL A 33 -14.19 1.53 -17.27
N GLU A 34 -13.22 0.63 -17.17
CA GLU A 34 -12.79 -0.13 -18.34
C GLU A 34 -13.91 -1.00 -18.90
N GLU A 35 -13.80 -1.27 -20.19
CA GLU A 35 -14.70 -2.15 -20.91
C GLU A 35 -14.86 -3.49 -20.17
N GLY A 36 -16.08 -3.80 -19.73
CA GLY A 36 -16.41 -5.07 -19.13
C GLY A 36 -17.21 -5.03 -17.83
N TYR A 37 -17.18 -3.95 -17.07
CA TYR A 37 -17.95 -3.84 -15.83
C TYR A 37 -18.94 -2.69 -15.88
N LYS A 38 -20.24 -2.99 -15.74
CA LYS A 38 -21.29 -1.97 -15.64
C LYS A 38 -21.60 -1.67 -14.17
N ILE A 39 -22.01 -0.43 -13.91
CA ILE A 39 -22.51 -0.04 -12.59
C ILE A 39 -23.66 -0.96 -12.17
N GLY A 40 -23.58 -1.50 -10.97
CA GLY A 40 -24.55 -2.43 -10.40
C GLY A 40 -24.28 -3.90 -10.68
N GLU A 41 -23.37 -4.25 -11.58
CA GLU A 41 -22.93 -5.64 -11.79
C GLU A 41 -21.95 -6.07 -10.67
N SER A 42 -21.92 -7.37 -10.39
CA SER A 42 -20.91 -7.94 -9.49
C SER A 42 -19.58 -8.10 -10.23
N SER A 43 -18.52 -7.58 -9.64
CA SER A 43 -17.16 -7.82 -10.13
C SER A 43 -16.70 -9.25 -9.86
N ARG A 44 -15.55 -9.62 -10.42
CA ARG A 44 -14.88 -10.90 -10.12
C ARG A 44 -14.46 -11.06 -8.65
N TRP A 45 -14.42 -9.96 -7.90
CA TRP A 45 -14.12 -9.93 -6.46
C TRP A 45 -15.38 -9.91 -5.58
N CYS A 46 -16.53 -10.27 -6.15
CA CYS A 46 -17.80 -10.46 -5.44
C CYS A 46 -18.39 -9.18 -4.82
N GLU A 47 -17.97 -8.01 -5.26
CA GLU A 47 -18.56 -6.73 -4.86
C GLU A 47 -19.29 -6.07 -6.04
N ARG A 48 -20.38 -5.36 -5.76
CA ARG A 48 -21.11 -4.61 -6.79
C ARG A 48 -20.39 -3.32 -7.15
N ILE A 49 -20.25 -3.08 -8.45
CA ILE A 49 -19.66 -1.85 -8.96
C ILE A 49 -20.53 -0.65 -8.62
N SER A 50 -19.96 0.27 -7.85
CA SER A 50 -20.58 1.52 -7.43
C SER A 50 -20.33 2.65 -8.43
N SER A 51 -21.25 3.62 -8.49
CA SER A 51 -21.03 4.90 -9.19
C SER A 51 -20.29 5.95 -8.35
N GLY A 52 -19.96 5.64 -7.08
CA GLY A 52 -19.29 6.55 -6.15
C GLY A 52 -17.80 6.75 -6.43
N TYR A 53 -17.11 7.38 -5.49
CA TYR A 53 -15.67 7.62 -5.56
C TYR A 53 -14.82 6.34 -5.56
N PHE A 54 -15.36 5.25 -5.05
CA PHE A 54 -14.76 3.93 -5.11
C PHE A 54 -15.69 3.01 -5.90
N ARG A 55 -15.14 2.26 -6.87
CA ARG A 55 -15.91 1.30 -7.67
C ARG A 55 -16.31 0.08 -6.84
N GLU A 56 -15.43 -0.40 -6.00
CA GLU A 56 -15.66 -1.45 -5.00
C GLU A 56 -15.33 -0.91 -3.60
N PRO A 57 -16.28 -0.23 -2.92
CA PRO A 57 -16.01 0.48 -1.67
C PRO A 57 -15.43 -0.41 -0.57
N SER A 58 -15.97 -1.61 -0.37
CA SER A 58 -15.51 -2.49 0.71
C SER A 58 -14.11 -3.03 0.42
N ASN A 59 -13.88 -3.50 -0.81
CA ASN A 59 -12.58 -3.97 -1.25
C ASN A 59 -11.54 -2.84 -1.22
N ALA A 60 -11.89 -1.65 -1.72
CA ALA A 60 -10.99 -0.49 -1.71
C ALA A 60 -10.64 -0.07 -0.28
N LEU A 61 -11.62 0.10 0.60
CA LEU A 61 -11.40 0.62 1.96
C LEU A 61 -10.74 -0.40 2.88
N SER A 62 -10.91 -1.71 2.66
CA SER A 62 -10.21 -2.75 3.42
C SER A 62 -8.68 -2.63 3.33
N ASN A 63 -8.18 -2.09 2.24
CA ASN A 63 -6.74 -1.86 2.02
C ASN A 63 -6.12 -0.78 2.94
N ILE A 64 -6.94 0.02 3.62
CA ILE A 64 -6.48 0.93 4.68
C ILE A 64 -5.79 0.13 5.81
N GLY A 65 -6.17 -1.13 6.01
CA GLY A 65 -5.51 -2.02 6.95
C GLY A 65 -4.00 -2.14 6.73
N PHE A 66 -3.54 -2.28 5.48
CA PHE A 66 -2.11 -2.32 5.14
C PHE A 66 -1.41 -1.00 5.43
N ILE A 67 -2.07 0.13 5.15
CA ILE A 67 -1.55 1.46 5.47
C ILE A 67 -1.33 1.60 6.99
N LEU A 68 -2.34 1.23 7.77
CA LEU A 68 -2.27 1.31 9.24
C LEU A 68 -1.18 0.40 9.80
N CYS A 69 -1.08 -0.83 9.31
CA CYS A 69 -0.01 -1.75 9.70
C CYS A 69 1.37 -1.19 9.37
N GLY A 70 1.57 -0.67 8.16
CA GLY A 70 2.85 -0.10 7.76
C GLY A 70 3.22 1.16 8.56
N ILE A 71 2.28 2.06 8.82
CA ILE A 71 2.48 3.23 9.68
C ILE A 71 2.83 2.79 11.11
N PHE A 72 2.13 1.79 11.65
CA PHE A 72 2.41 1.24 12.97
C PHE A 72 3.81 0.62 13.04
N MET A 73 4.24 -0.10 11.98
CA MET A 73 5.62 -0.59 11.87
C MET A 73 6.62 0.57 11.92
N VAL A 74 6.45 1.62 11.10
CA VAL A 74 7.33 2.80 11.12
C VAL A 74 7.36 3.43 12.51
N TRP A 75 6.22 3.52 13.18
CA TRP A 75 6.13 4.07 14.54
C TRP A 75 6.94 3.27 15.56
N ILE A 76 6.82 1.93 15.58
CA ILE A 76 7.63 1.06 16.46
C ILE A 76 9.11 1.19 16.11
N LEU A 77 9.47 0.99 14.85
CA LEU A 77 10.86 1.01 14.37
C LEU A 77 11.55 2.35 14.66
N SER A 78 10.80 3.46 14.64
CA SER A 78 11.36 4.77 14.98
C SER A 78 11.73 4.92 16.45
N ARG A 79 11.18 4.09 17.34
CA ARG A 79 11.45 4.11 18.79
C ARG A 79 12.55 3.16 19.20
N GLU A 80 12.86 2.17 18.39
CA GLU A 80 13.88 1.18 18.66
C GLU A 80 15.26 1.64 18.21
N GLU A 81 16.30 1.14 18.87
CA GLU A 81 17.69 1.36 18.47
C GLU A 81 18.19 0.22 17.58
N VAL A 82 18.92 0.60 16.53
CA VAL A 82 19.55 -0.37 15.63
C VAL A 82 20.70 -1.07 16.36
N THR A 83 20.54 -2.35 16.69
CA THR A 83 21.53 -3.14 17.44
C THR A 83 22.55 -3.87 16.55
N GLY A 84 22.33 -3.91 15.23
CA GLY A 84 23.18 -4.59 14.26
C GLY A 84 23.04 -6.12 14.23
N GLN A 85 22.31 -6.73 15.16
CA GLN A 85 22.11 -8.19 15.22
C GLN A 85 20.84 -8.65 14.49
N ASN A 86 19.84 -7.79 14.40
CA ASN A 86 18.57 -8.09 13.74
C ASN A 86 18.19 -6.94 12.80
N PHE A 87 18.06 -7.23 11.52
CA PHE A 87 17.71 -6.25 10.49
C PHE A 87 16.30 -5.65 10.64
N PHE A 88 15.44 -6.24 11.45
CA PHE A 88 14.08 -5.75 11.73
C PHE A 88 13.95 -4.98 13.06
N ILE A 89 15.04 -4.72 13.77
CA ILE A 89 15.03 -3.88 14.96
C ILE A 89 15.53 -2.47 14.60
N GLY A 90 14.69 -1.48 14.85
CA GLY A 90 14.96 -0.09 14.50
C GLY A 90 14.83 0.19 13.01
N LEU A 91 15.10 1.43 12.60
CA LEU A 91 15.04 1.88 11.21
C LEU A 91 16.29 1.47 10.44
N THR A 92 16.39 0.21 10.09
CA THR A 92 17.39 -0.31 9.15
C THR A 92 16.89 -0.12 7.70
N SER A 93 17.76 -0.32 6.70
CA SER A 93 17.34 -0.27 5.30
C SER A 93 16.25 -1.32 4.99
N ILE A 94 16.37 -2.52 5.56
CA ILE A 94 15.44 -3.64 5.31
C ILE A 94 14.11 -3.38 6.00
N SER A 95 14.11 -3.02 7.29
CA SER A 95 12.87 -2.75 8.02
C SER A 95 12.11 -1.56 7.45
N THR A 96 12.84 -0.51 7.03
CA THR A 96 12.25 0.67 6.38
C THR A 96 11.65 0.30 5.02
N LEU A 97 12.37 -0.50 4.22
CA LEU A 97 11.88 -0.96 2.92
C LEU A 97 10.60 -1.79 3.07
N TYR A 98 10.57 -2.72 4.03
CA TYR A 98 9.39 -3.57 4.26
C TYR A 98 8.19 -2.76 4.79
N ALA A 99 8.41 -1.87 5.74
CA ALA A 99 7.35 -0.97 6.23
C ALA A 99 6.80 -0.07 5.12
N SER A 100 7.70 0.44 4.24
CA SER A 100 7.30 1.23 3.08
C SER A 100 6.51 0.42 2.06
N ALA A 101 6.90 -0.83 1.82
CA ALA A 101 6.16 -1.75 0.93
C ALA A 101 4.77 -2.08 1.51
N SER A 102 4.66 -2.25 2.83
CA SER A 102 3.38 -2.44 3.52
C SER A 102 2.46 -1.22 3.35
N ILE A 103 3.00 0.00 3.55
CA ILE A 103 2.26 1.23 3.32
C ILE A 103 1.84 1.34 1.85
N PHE A 104 2.72 1.01 0.91
CA PHE A 104 2.47 1.13 -0.53
C PHE A 104 1.42 0.12 -1.03
N LEU A 105 1.35 -1.07 -0.42
CA LEU A 105 0.35 -2.08 -0.76
C LEU A 105 -1.09 -1.54 -0.60
N GLY A 106 -1.34 -0.75 0.45
CA GLY A 106 -2.66 -0.16 0.66
C GLY A 106 -3.12 0.75 -0.49
N PRO A 107 -2.40 1.83 -0.82
CA PRO A 107 -2.69 2.66 -1.98
C PRO A 107 -2.72 1.89 -3.30
N GLY A 108 -1.78 0.96 -3.52
CA GLY A 108 -1.72 0.18 -4.75
C GLY A 108 -3.00 -0.63 -4.98
N SER A 109 -3.41 -1.40 -4.00
CA SER A 109 -4.63 -2.20 -4.09
C SER A 109 -5.90 -1.35 -4.05
N LEU A 110 -5.91 -0.25 -3.27
CA LEU A 110 -7.00 0.72 -3.29
C LEU A 110 -7.21 1.31 -4.69
N MET A 111 -6.14 1.58 -5.44
CA MET A 111 -6.25 2.09 -6.81
C MET A 111 -6.95 1.11 -7.74
N MET A 112 -6.68 -0.20 -7.64
CA MET A 112 -7.36 -1.22 -8.43
C MET A 112 -8.86 -1.25 -8.12
N HIS A 113 -9.22 -1.46 -6.86
CA HIS A 113 -10.60 -1.58 -6.43
C HIS A 113 -11.37 -0.24 -6.46
N GLY A 114 -10.66 0.86 -6.29
CA GLY A 114 -11.24 2.19 -6.33
C GLY A 114 -11.56 2.68 -7.73
N THR A 115 -10.74 2.33 -8.72
CA THR A 115 -10.85 2.89 -10.07
C THR A 115 -11.29 1.90 -11.14
N HIS A 116 -11.02 0.60 -10.99
CA HIS A 116 -11.23 -0.43 -12.02
C HIS A 116 -10.53 -0.09 -13.35
N THR A 117 -9.32 0.47 -13.29
CA THR A 117 -8.51 0.83 -14.45
C THR A 117 -7.34 -0.12 -14.66
N VAL A 118 -6.83 -0.26 -15.90
CA VAL A 118 -5.63 -1.09 -16.20
C VAL A 118 -4.43 -0.63 -15.40
N TRP A 119 -4.22 0.66 -15.31
CA TRP A 119 -3.11 1.21 -14.54
C TRP A 119 -3.27 1.00 -13.02
N GLY A 120 -4.53 1.03 -12.51
CA GLY A 120 -4.82 0.63 -11.12
C GLY A 120 -4.46 -0.82 -10.86
N ALA A 121 -4.83 -1.74 -11.76
CA ALA A 121 -4.46 -3.15 -11.68
C ALA A 121 -2.93 -3.35 -11.76
N TRP A 122 -2.26 -2.56 -12.58
CA TRP A 122 -0.79 -2.62 -12.68
C TRP A 122 -0.12 -2.19 -11.36
N ILE A 123 -0.55 -1.07 -10.76
CA ILE A 123 -0.02 -0.60 -9.48
C ILE A 123 -0.29 -1.60 -8.35
N ASP A 124 -1.47 -2.20 -8.31
CA ASP A 124 -1.82 -3.26 -7.35
C ASP A 124 -0.83 -4.43 -7.44
N ASN A 125 -0.63 -4.98 -8.65
CA ASN A 125 0.32 -6.06 -8.87
C ASN A 125 1.75 -5.67 -8.43
N VAL A 126 2.21 -4.48 -8.78
CA VAL A 126 3.55 -3.99 -8.38
C VAL A 126 3.67 -3.90 -6.87
N SER A 127 2.65 -3.38 -6.20
CA SER A 127 2.64 -3.23 -4.74
C SER A 127 2.62 -4.58 -4.02
N MET A 128 1.84 -5.55 -4.52
CA MET A 128 1.82 -6.93 -4.00
C MET A 128 3.18 -7.62 -4.17
N VAL A 129 3.78 -7.53 -5.36
CA VAL A 129 5.10 -8.12 -5.61
C VAL A 129 6.16 -7.49 -4.72
N ALA A 130 6.16 -6.16 -4.58
CA ALA A 130 7.09 -5.48 -3.69
C ALA A 130 6.95 -5.93 -2.24
N TYR A 131 5.71 -6.10 -1.75
CA TYR A 131 5.45 -6.57 -0.39
C TYR A 131 5.90 -8.00 -0.15
N ILE A 132 5.69 -8.91 -1.11
CA ILE A 132 6.00 -10.34 -0.97
C ILE A 132 7.49 -10.62 -1.20
N ILE A 133 8.14 -9.95 -2.16
CA ILE A 133 9.51 -10.29 -2.55
C ILE A 133 10.53 -10.00 -1.43
N ILE A 134 10.29 -9.00 -0.59
CA ILE A 134 11.22 -8.62 0.48
C ILE A 134 11.40 -9.77 1.49
N PRO A 135 10.35 -10.32 2.13
CA PRO A 135 10.52 -11.45 3.03
C PRO A 135 11.03 -12.70 2.30
N CYS A 136 10.62 -12.93 1.05
CA CYS A 136 11.15 -14.05 0.27
C CYS A 136 12.66 -13.97 0.09
N LEU A 137 13.19 -12.82 -0.31
CA LEU A 137 14.63 -12.61 -0.48
C LEU A 137 15.39 -12.77 0.84
N LEU A 138 14.83 -12.31 1.95
CA LEU A 138 15.46 -12.45 3.27
C LEU A 138 15.50 -13.90 3.74
N TYR A 139 14.46 -14.68 3.44
CA TYR A 139 14.38 -16.09 3.81
C TYR A 139 15.27 -17.00 2.95
N THR A 140 15.52 -16.60 1.72
CA THR A 140 16.33 -17.38 0.77
C THR A 140 17.81 -16.97 0.75
N SER A 141 18.17 -15.87 1.41
CA SER A 141 19.57 -15.47 1.54
C SER A 141 20.33 -16.45 2.43
N PRO A 142 21.56 -16.88 2.04
CA PRO A 142 22.40 -17.74 2.86
C PRO A 142 22.62 -17.11 4.25
N SER A 143 22.46 -17.93 5.28
CA SER A 143 22.78 -17.48 6.64
C SER A 143 24.28 -17.13 6.74
N PRO A 144 24.65 -16.04 7.40
CA PRO A 144 26.07 -15.74 7.65
C PRO A 144 26.78 -16.78 8.53
N ARG A 145 26.10 -17.86 8.91
CA ARG A 145 26.61 -18.95 9.77
C ARG A 145 26.96 -20.24 8.99
N ASP A 146 26.71 -20.23 7.68
CA ASP A 146 27.05 -21.35 6.79
C ASP A 146 28.45 -21.06 6.10
#